data_76a467b0232e4d6db8d018e0855d6cf4
#
_entry.id   76a467b0232e4d6db8d018e0855d6cf4
#
_cell.length_a   1.000
_cell.length_b   1.000
_cell.length_c   1.000
_cell.angle_alpha   90.00
_cell.angle_beta   90.00
_cell.angle_gamma   90.00
#
_symmetry.space_group_name_H-M   'P 1'
#
loop_
_entity.id
_entity.type
_entity.pdbx_description
1 polymer ?
#
loop_
_entity_poly.entity_id
_entity_poly.type
_entity_poly.pdbx_seq_one_letter_code
_entity_poly.pdbx_strand_id
1 'polypeptide(L)'
;MAKHVIAALREFPAGTRKLIDIKGRQIAVFNIKGEFFALANRCPHQGGSLCEGRLTGLVEAKEPGEYRYSRQGEIIRCPWHGWEFDVRTGKSWCDPTRIRARQFSVSVAPGATLVEGPYVAETFAVSGEDEYVVLDA
;
A
#
# COMPACT_ATOMS: atom_id res chain seq x y z
N MET A 1 14.84 -5.25 -9.85
CA MET A 1 14.01 -4.11 -9.46
C MET A 1 14.83 -3.14 -8.63
N ALA A 2 14.55 -1.86 -8.75
CA ALA A 2 15.28 -0.83 -8.04
C ALA A 2 14.55 -0.45 -6.74
N LYS A 3 15.33 -0.06 -5.74
CA LYS A 3 14.78 0.42 -4.46
C LYS A 3 14.71 1.93 -4.47
N HIS A 4 13.56 2.46 -4.13
CA HIS A 4 13.29 3.90 -4.15
C HIS A 4 12.92 4.38 -2.76
N VAL A 5 13.57 5.43 -2.29
CA VAL A 5 13.18 6.13 -1.06
C VAL A 5 11.95 6.98 -1.39
N ILE A 6 10.83 6.75 -0.70
CA ILE A 6 9.57 7.44 -1.02
C ILE A 6 9.10 8.41 0.05
N ALA A 7 9.53 8.25 1.29
CA ALA A 7 9.15 9.14 2.38
C ALA A 7 10.06 8.92 3.59
N ALA A 8 10.21 9.96 4.41
CA ALA A 8 10.73 9.78 5.75
C ALA A 8 9.66 9.07 6.59
N LEU A 9 10.07 8.14 7.44
CA LEU A 9 9.13 7.36 8.26
C LEU A 9 8.23 8.27 9.11
N ARG A 10 8.79 9.33 9.68
CA ARG A 10 8.03 10.30 10.49
C ARG A 10 6.95 11.05 9.73
N GLU A 11 7.07 11.12 8.40
CA GLU A 11 6.12 11.82 7.54
C GLU A 11 5.06 10.89 6.95
N PHE A 12 5.11 9.62 7.33
CA PHE A 12 4.17 8.62 6.81
C PHE A 12 3.49 7.87 7.97
N PRO A 13 2.65 8.56 8.78
CA PRO A 13 2.04 7.95 9.96
C PRO A 13 1.00 6.86 9.61
N ALA A 14 0.69 6.02 10.60
CA ALA A 14 -0.33 4.98 10.47
C ALA A 14 -1.67 5.57 10.03
N GLY A 15 -2.37 4.87 9.15
CA GLY A 15 -3.65 5.30 8.60
C GLY A 15 -3.55 6.21 7.39
N THR A 16 -2.34 6.54 6.93
CA THR A 16 -2.13 7.37 5.74
C THR A 16 -1.72 6.53 4.54
N ARG A 17 -1.85 7.11 3.37
CA ARG A 17 -1.45 6.51 2.09
C ARG A 17 -0.78 7.54 1.18
N LYS A 18 0.04 7.06 0.26
CA LYS A 18 0.70 7.90 -0.74
C LYS A 18 0.59 7.26 -2.11
N LEU A 19 0.42 8.10 -3.13
CA LEU A 19 0.50 7.68 -4.52
C LEU A 19 1.89 8.03 -5.05
N ILE A 20 2.61 7.01 -5.51
CA ILE A 20 3.98 7.15 -6.02
C ILE A 20 4.00 6.81 -7.50
N ASP A 21 4.64 7.63 -8.31
CA ASP A 21 4.86 7.35 -9.73
C ASP A 21 6.33 6.96 -9.93
N ILE A 22 6.54 5.77 -10.46
CA ILE A 22 7.87 5.27 -10.80
C ILE A 22 7.88 4.86 -12.27
N LYS A 23 8.51 5.67 -13.10
CA LYS A 23 8.62 5.43 -14.55
C LYS A 23 7.26 5.20 -15.22
N GLY A 24 6.28 6.01 -14.87
CA GLY A 24 4.94 5.93 -15.41
C GLY A 24 4.03 4.89 -14.75
N ARG A 25 4.55 4.11 -13.81
CA ARG A 25 3.74 3.18 -13.02
C ARG A 25 3.29 3.86 -11.73
N GLN A 26 2.01 3.93 -11.52
CA GLN A 26 1.43 4.46 -10.28
C GLN A 26 1.29 3.35 -9.25
N ILE A 27 1.82 3.58 -8.06
CA ILE A 27 1.83 2.62 -6.97
C ILE A 27 1.23 3.30 -5.74
N ALA A 28 0.22 2.66 -5.16
CA ALA A 28 -0.40 3.11 -3.92
C ALA A 28 0.31 2.45 -2.74
N VAL A 29 0.84 3.26 -1.83
CA VAL A 29 1.53 2.78 -0.63
C VAL A 29 0.70 3.13 0.58
N PHE A 30 0.47 2.15 1.45
CA PHE A 30 -0.37 2.28 2.64
C PHE A 30 0.43 2.00 3.89
N ASN A 31 0.23 2.82 4.93
CA ASN A 31 0.66 2.49 6.28
C ASN A 31 -0.56 2.02 7.06
N ILE A 32 -0.62 0.73 7.35
CA ILE A 32 -1.72 0.12 8.10
C ILE A 32 -1.19 -0.33 9.45
N LYS A 33 -1.54 0.41 10.48
CA LYS A 33 -1.16 0.11 11.88
C LYS A 33 0.37 -0.06 12.07
N GLY A 34 1.15 0.70 11.32
CA GLY A 34 2.62 0.66 11.38
C GLY A 34 3.28 -0.29 10.39
N GLU A 35 2.50 -1.06 9.63
CA GLU A 35 2.99 -1.92 8.56
C GLU A 35 2.75 -1.28 7.19
N PHE A 36 3.71 -1.42 6.29
CA PHE A 36 3.63 -0.82 4.96
C PHE A 36 3.32 -1.84 3.89
N PHE A 37 2.38 -1.49 3.02
CA PHE A 37 1.97 -2.31 1.88
C PHE A 37 1.87 -1.46 0.64
N ALA A 38 2.24 -2.01 -0.51
CA ALA A 38 2.16 -1.31 -1.78
C ALA A 38 1.44 -2.16 -2.82
N LEU A 39 0.51 -1.54 -3.52
CA LEU A 39 -0.26 -2.15 -4.60
C LEU A 39 -0.15 -1.29 -5.85
N ALA A 40 -0.15 -1.91 -7.03
CA ALA A 40 -0.35 -1.17 -8.26
C ALA A 40 -1.64 -0.36 -8.14
N ASN A 41 -1.57 0.94 -8.44
CA ASN A 41 -2.71 1.84 -8.31
C ASN A 41 -3.69 1.70 -9.46
N ARG A 42 -4.05 0.47 -9.75
CA ARG A 42 -4.98 0.16 -10.82
C ARG A 42 -5.83 -1.04 -10.40
N CYS A 43 -7.13 -0.81 -10.27
CA CYS A 43 -8.06 -1.90 -10.04
C CYS A 43 -8.03 -2.86 -11.25
N PRO A 44 -7.72 -4.14 -11.07
CA PRO A 44 -7.63 -5.09 -12.19
C PRO A 44 -8.97 -5.33 -12.88
N HIS A 45 -10.07 -4.91 -12.27
CA HIS A 45 -11.40 -5.02 -12.86
C HIS A 45 -11.57 -4.06 -14.05
N GLN A 46 -11.39 -2.75 -13.85
CA GLN A 46 -11.56 -1.73 -14.91
C GLN A 46 -10.58 -0.56 -14.81
N GLY A 47 -9.54 -0.65 -14.01
CA GLY A 47 -8.48 0.34 -13.95
C GLY A 47 -8.73 1.54 -13.05
N GLY A 48 -9.70 1.47 -12.14
CA GLY A 48 -9.92 2.54 -11.16
C GLY A 48 -8.73 2.74 -10.23
N SER A 49 -8.52 3.98 -9.77
CA SER A 49 -7.43 4.31 -8.87
C SER A 49 -7.69 3.78 -7.45
N LEU A 50 -6.94 2.76 -7.03
CA LEU A 50 -7.09 2.18 -5.69
C LEU A 50 -6.68 3.16 -4.58
N CYS A 51 -5.73 4.04 -4.84
CA CYS A 51 -5.29 5.03 -3.86
C CYS A 51 -6.42 6.01 -3.47
N GLU A 52 -7.36 6.23 -4.35
CA GLU A 52 -8.53 7.08 -4.11
C GLU A 52 -9.69 6.33 -3.47
N GLY A 53 -9.55 5.02 -3.28
CA GLY A 53 -10.56 4.19 -2.69
C GLY A 53 -10.72 4.39 -1.19
N ARG A 54 -11.75 3.78 -0.63
CA ARG A 54 -12.04 3.82 0.80
C ARG A 54 -11.43 2.61 1.51
N LEU A 55 -10.68 2.86 2.55
CA LEU A 55 -10.23 1.80 3.45
C LEU A 55 -11.36 1.38 4.37
N THR A 56 -11.69 0.11 4.35
CA THR A 56 -12.77 -0.48 5.14
C THR A 56 -12.27 -1.73 5.87
N GLY A 57 -13.17 -2.42 6.55
CA GLY A 57 -12.91 -3.71 7.17
C GLY A 57 -13.80 -4.79 6.59
N LEU A 58 -13.67 -5.98 7.12
CA LEU A 58 -14.53 -7.11 6.77
C LEU A 58 -15.78 -7.11 7.63
N VAL A 59 -16.92 -7.35 7.00
CA VAL A 59 -18.18 -7.63 7.68
C VAL A 59 -18.45 -9.11 7.56
N GLU A 60 -18.48 -9.80 8.68
CA GLU A 60 -18.77 -11.23 8.77
C GLU A 60 -20.06 -11.44 9.56
N ALA A 61 -20.89 -12.37 9.10
CA ALA A 61 -22.10 -12.77 9.81
C ALA A 61 -22.09 -14.28 9.97
N LYS A 62 -22.01 -14.77 11.21
CA LYS A 62 -22.11 -16.21 11.51
C LYS A 62 -23.57 -16.68 11.54
N GLU A 63 -24.45 -15.82 11.99
CA GLU A 63 -25.89 -16.08 12.06
C GLU A 63 -26.66 -14.84 11.61
N PRO A 64 -27.88 -15.00 11.09
CA PRO A 64 -28.71 -13.84 10.69
C PRO A 64 -28.87 -12.85 11.85
N GLY A 65 -28.55 -11.59 11.57
CA GLY A 65 -28.62 -10.52 12.56
C GLY A 65 -27.37 -10.31 13.41
N GLU A 66 -26.41 -11.21 13.35
CA GLU A 66 -25.12 -11.06 14.01
C GLU A 66 -24.04 -10.64 13.02
N TYR A 67 -23.60 -9.38 13.11
CA TYR A 67 -22.54 -8.85 12.24
C TYR A 67 -21.27 -8.61 13.05
N ARG A 68 -20.15 -9.09 12.52
CA ARG A 68 -18.83 -8.83 13.08
C ARG A 68 -18.05 -7.98 12.08
N TYR A 69 -17.57 -6.85 12.54
CA TYR A 69 -16.69 -5.98 11.77
C TYR A 69 -15.25 -6.20 12.23
N SER A 70 -14.40 -6.67 11.32
CA SER A 70 -13.01 -6.99 11.62
C SER A 70 -12.07 -6.43 10.58
N ARG A 71 -10.76 -6.48 10.83
CA ARG A 71 -9.71 -6.00 9.93
C ARG A 71 -9.95 -4.57 9.44
N GLN A 72 -10.40 -3.69 10.32
CA GLN A 72 -10.69 -2.31 10.00
C GLN A 72 -9.47 -1.59 9.41
N GLY A 73 -9.64 -0.92 8.27
CA GLY A 73 -8.58 -0.20 7.58
C GLY A 73 -7.65 -1.09 6.75
N GLU A 74 -7.94 -2.38 6.59
CA GLU A 74 -7.09 -3.32 5.83
C GLU A 74 -7.65 -3.70 4.46
N ILE A 75 -8.85 -3.26 4.14
CA ILE A 75 -9.51 -3.53 2.87
C ILE A 75 -9.67 -2.23 2.10
N ILE A 76 -9.15 -2.19 0.87
CA ILE A 76 -9.33 -1.03 -0.01
C ILE A 76 -10.45 -1.31 -1.00
N ARG A 77 -11.41 -0.39 -1.08
CA ARG A 77 -12.54 -0.50 -1.98
C ARG A 77 -12.31 0.38 -3.19
N CYS A 78 -12.33 -0.21 -4.39
CA CYS A 78 -12.18 0.54 -5.63
C CYS A 78 -13.31 1.55 -5.79
N PRO A 79 -13.02 2.84 -6.11
CA PRO A 79 -14.06 3.86 -6.21
C PRO A 79 -15.01 3.66 -7.40
N TRP A 80 -14.63 2.87 -8.41
CA TRP A 80 -15.45 2.74 -9.61
C TRP A 80 -16.60 1.75 -9.46
N HIS A 81 -16.38 0.57 -8.90
CA HIS A 81 -17.44 -0.45 -8.82
C HIS A 81 -17.53 -1.12 -7.45
N GLY A 82 -16.79 -0.60 -6.48
CA GLY A 82 -16.85 -1.13 -5.13
C GLY A 82 -16.15 -2.48 -4.92
N TRP A 83 -15.30 -2.90 -5.84
CA TRP A 83 -14.50 -4.10 -5.66
C TRP A 83 -13.56 -3.92 -4.49
N GLU A 84 -13.47 -4.94 -3.65
CA GLU A 84 -12.69 -4.90 -2.42
C GLU A 84 -11.43 -5.75 -2.55
N PHE A 85 -10.31 -5.17 -2.12
CA PHE A 85 -9.00 -5.84 -2.15
C PHE A 85 -8.37 -5.82 -0.77
N ASP A 86 -7.78 -6.95 -0.39
CA ASP A 86 -6.97 -7.02 0.81
C ASP A 86 -5.65 -6.28 0.55
N VAL A 87 -5.40 -5.22 1.30
CA VAL A 87 -4.18 -4.42 1.12
C VAL A 87 -2.93 -5.23 1.43
N ARG A 88 -3.02 -6.18 2.37
CA ARG A 88 -1.89 -7.02 2.77
C ARG A 88 -1.46 -8.02 1.69
N THR A 89 -2.37 -8.48 0.87
CA THR A 89 -2.11 -9.55 -0.11
C THR A 89 -2.37 -9.14 -1.55
N GLY A 90 -3.12 -8.06 -1.79
CA GLY A 90 -3.57 -7.66 -3.11
C GLY A 90 -4.72 -8.50 -3.66
N LYS A 91 -5.16 -9.52 -2.94
CA LYS A 91 -6.23 -10.41 -3.41
C LYS A 91 -7.58 -9.72 -3.37
N SER A 92 -8.38 -9.90 -4.44
CA SER A 92 -9.76 -9.45 -4.42
C SER A 92 -10.60 -10.33 -3.51
N TRP A 93 -11.66 -9.75 -2.97
CA TRP A 93 -12.56 -10.48 -2.09
C TRP A 93 -13.56 -11.35 -2.84
N CYS A 94 -13.94 -10.93 -4.04
CA CYS A 94 -14.93 -11.67 -4.86
C CYS A 94 -14.31 -12.80 -5.68
N ASP A 95 -13.05 -12.68 -6.10
CA ASP A 95 -12.36 -13.72 -6.87
C ASP A 95 -10.86 -13.69 -6.60
N PRO A 96 -10.42 -14.14 -5.40
CA PRO A 96 -9.03 -13.99 -4.97
C PRO A 96 -8.02 -14.83 -5.75
N THR A 97 -8.47 -15.84 -6.49
CA THR A 97 -7.57 -16.68 -7.29
C THR A 97 -7.26 -16.11 -8.66
N ARG A 98 -8.16 -15.29 -9.21
CA ARG A 98 -8.04 -14.74 -10.57
C ARG A 98 -7.76 -13.25 -10.57
N ILE A 99 -8.36 -12.51 -9.65
CA ILE A 99 -8.31 -11.05 -9.64
C ILE A 99 -7.55 -10.58 -8.42
N ARG A 100 -6.37 -10.03 -8.66
CA ARG A 100 -5.50 -9.47 -7.63
C ARG A 100 -4.87 -8.18 -8.12
N ALA A 101 -4.71 -7.23 -7.22
CA ALA A 101 -3.85 -6.08 -7.44
C ALA A 101 -2.40 -6.52 -7.27
N ARG A 102 -1.52 -6.07 -8.17
CA ARG A 102 -0.10 -6.42 -8.09
C ARG A 102 0.50 -5.79 -6.83
N GLN A 103 1.23 -6.59 -6.05
CA GLN A 103 1.97 -6.14 -4.89
C GLN A 103 3.40 -5.73 -5.22
N PHE A 104 3.90 -4.78 -4.44
CA PHE A 104 5.31 -4.41 -4.43
C PHE A 104 5.83 -4.48 -3.00
N SER A 105 7.10 -4.82 -2.84
CA SER A 105 7.72 -4.89 -1.52
C SER A 105 8.01 -3.49 -0.97
N VAL A 106 7.70 -3.28 0.30
CA VAL A 106 7.98 -2.05 1.02
C VAL A 106 8.74 -2.41 2.29
N SER A 107 9.75 -1.65 2.60
CA SER A 107 10.54 -1.83 3.82
C SER A 107 10.85 -0.50 4.46
N VAL A 108 11.32 -0.54 5.70
CA VAL A 108 11.85 0.61 6.41
C VAL A 108 13.35 0.40 6.58
N ALA A 109 14.13 1.39 6.19
CA ALA A 109 15.58 1.30 6.27
C ALA A 109 16.18 2.55 6.96
N PRO A 110 17.24 2.36 7.77
CA PRO A 110 17.97 3.49 8.33
C PRO A 110 18.62 4.32 7.24
N GLY A 111 18.60 5.65 7.40
CA GLY A 111 19.22 6.57 6.46
C GLY A 111 20.72 6.30 6.25
N ALA A 112 21.41 5.81 7.29
CA ALA A 112 22.83 5.46 7.19
C ALA A 112 23.12 4.42 6.09
N THR A 113 22.24 3.43 5.92
CA THR A 113 22.39 2.43 4.85
C THR A 113 22.01 2.97 3.49
N LEU A 114 21.11 3.93 3.43
CA LEU A 114 20.65 4.54 2.18
C LEU A 114 21.70 5.49 1.58
N VAL A 115 22.47 6.16 2.42
CA VAL A 115 23.56 7.05 1.97
C VAL A 115 24.65 6.27 1.25
N GLU A 116 24.93 5.03 1.66
CA GLU A 116 25.99 4.19 1.11
C GLU A 116 25.52 3.21 0.03
N GLY A 117 24.21 2.96 -0.07
CA GLY A 117 23.68 1.87 -0.88
C GLY A 117 23.28 2.25 -2.30
N PRO A 118 22.89 1.25 -3.10
CA PRO A 118 22.44 1.45 -4.47
C PRO A 118 20.97 1.87 -4.56
N TYR A 119 20.53 2.72 -3.66
CA TYR A 119 19.14 3.18 -3.60
C TYR A 119 18.95 4.41 -4.46
N VAL A 120 17.77 4.51 -5.08
CA VAL A 120 17.36 5.68 -5.83
C VAL A 120 16.67 6.66 -4.87
N ALA A 121 17.32 7.78 -4.59
CA ALA A 121 16.84 8.82 -3.69
C ALA A 121 16.78 10.17 -4.40
N GLU A 122 16.35 10.19 -5.65
CA GLU A 122 16.41 11.36 -6.53
C GLU A 122 15.65 12.57 -6.01
N THR A 123 14.57 12.35 -5.27
CA THR A 123 13.69 13.41 -4.77
C THR A 123 13.78 13.63 -3.27
N PHE A 124 14.65 12.89 -2.57
CA PHE A 124 14.76 12.98 -1.12
C PHE A 124 16.19 13.23 -0.66
N ALA A 125 16.34 14.23 0.21
CA ALA A 125 17.54 14.41 0.97
C ALA A 125 17.53 13.38 2.13
N VAL A 126 18.42 12.40 2.06
CA VAL A 126 18.48 11.32 3.05
C VAL A 126 19.46 11.71 4.15
N SER A 127 18.97 11.74 5.40
CA SER A 127 19.79 11.95 6.59
C SER A 127 20.18 10.61 7.21
N GLY A 128 21.43 10.44 7.62
CA GLY A 128 21.88 9.23 8.31
C GLY A 128 21.24 9.00 9.68
N GLU A 129 20.56 10.00 10.24
CA GLU A 129 19.91 9.93 11.54
C GLU A 129 18.44 9.51 11.48
N ASP A 130 17.81 9.57 10.31
CA ASP A 130 16.39 9.25 10.13
C ASP A 130 16.19 7.85 9.57
N GLU A 131 14.95 7.38 9.65
CA GLU A 131 14.48 6.17 8.98
C GLU A 131 13.57 6.53 7.81
N TYR A 132 13.58 5.70 6.77
CA TYR A 132 12.86 5.96 5.54
C TYR A 132 12.05 4.76 5.07
N VAL A 133 10.94 5.04 4.42
CA VAL A 133 10.14 4.04 3.73
C VAL A 133 10.73 3.82 2.34
N VAL A 134 11.03 2.58 2.01
CA VAL A 134 11.69 2.18 0.76
C VAL A 134 10.78 1.26 -0.02
N LEU A 135 10.51 1.62 -1.27
CA LEU A 135 9.70 0.85 -2.19
C LEU A 135 10.60 0.14 -3.19
N ASP A 136 10.41 -1.16 -3.33
CA ASP A 136 11.10 -1.99 -4.32
C ASP A 136 10.19 -2.19 -5.54
N ALA A 137 10.53 -1.49 -6.59
CA ALA A 137 9.70 -1.50 -7.80
C ALA A 137 10.52 -1.45 -9.10
#